data_762e7bb0301785cd987a2f810f49eeb1
#
_entry.id   762e7bb0301785cd987a2f810f49eeb1
#
_cell.length_a   1.000
_cell.length_b   1.000
_cell.length_c   1.000
_cell.angle_alpha   90.00
_cell.angle_beta   90.00
_cell.angle_gamma   90.00
#
_symmetry.space_group_name_H-M   'P 1'
#
loop_
_entity.id
_entity.type
_entity.pdbx_description
1 polymer ?
#
loop_
_entity_poly.entity_id
_entity_poly.type
_entity_poly.pdbx_seq_one_letter_code
_entity_poly.pdbx_strand_id
1 'polypeptide(L)'
;DGFSIGGNHLDHVARKNVDLTYVIMDNQVYGLTKKQTSPTSPEGFKSKTDPWGAIDQPINPMRKLVNSGATFVARSHATQVKHMVEMMKRAAEHPGFAVVEILSECIEFFPGAFNSSVPRKGGEFVTIDEEEHDTTDLTAAMTLASEPWPGRFGVYLEINRPTKNAMEEALNEKAKTKAGNASDADLLKSTFAKMR
;
A
#
# COMPACT_ATOMS: atom_id res chain seq x y z
N ASP A 1 -5.20 4.04 10.23
CA ASP A 1 -5.05 2.68 10.78
C ASP A 1 -4.19 1.77 9.89
N GLY A 2 -4.25 1.89 8.55
CA GLY A 2 -3.47 1.07 7.62
C GLY A 2 -1.96 1.16 7.83
N PHE A 3 -1.46 2.32 8.18
CA PHE A 3 -0.05 2.56 8.44
C PHE A 3 0.35 2.50 9.92
N SER A 4 -0.60 2.24 10.82
CA SER A 4 -0.35 2.13 12.26
C SER A 4 -0.69 0.74 12.79
N ILE A 5 -1.88 0.55 13.36
CA ILE A 5 -2.33 -0.75 13.91
C ILE A 5 -2.31 -1.85 12.84
N GLY A 6 -2.69 -1.53 11.60
CA GLY A 6 -2.67 -2.45 10.46
C GLY A 6 -1.30 -2.60 9.78
N GLY A 7 -0.28 -1.85 10.18
CA GLY A 7 1.02 -1.79 9.49
C GLY A 7 1.71 -3.14 9.35
N ASN A 8 1.69 -3.97 10.37
CA ASN A 8 2.26 -5.32 10.31
C ASN A 8 1.56 -6.20 9.26
N HIS A 9 0.23 -6.13 9.17
CA HIS A 9 -0.52 -6.90 8.19
C HIS A 9 -0.17 -6.46 6.77
N LEU A 10 -0.04 -5.15 6.54
CA LEU A 10 0.38 -4.59 5.27
C LEU A 10 1.72 -5.17 4.81
N ASP A 11 2.75 -5.11 5.67
CA ASP A 11 4.09 -5.60 5.33
C ASP A 11 4.10 -7.11 5.06
N HIS A 12 3.34 -7.89 5.83
CA HIS A 12 3.25 -9.34 5.64
C HIS A 12 2.49 -9.74 4.36
N VAL A 13 1.40 -9.05 4.02
CA VAL A 13 0.63 -9.31 2.80
C VAL A 13 1.45 -8.92 1.57
N ALA A 14 2.14 -7.77 1.61
CA ALA A 14 2.98 -7.28 0.54
C ALA A 14 4.14 -8.25 0.23
N ARG A 15 4.94 -8.62 1.23
CA ARG A 15 6.07 -9.53 1.01
C ARG A 15 5.66 -10.92 0.51
N LYS A 16 4.46 -11.39 0.86
CA LYS A 16 3.90 -12.66 0.39
C LYS A 16 3.32 -12.57 -1.02
N ASN A 17 3.13 -11.38 -1.53
CA ASN A 17 2.43 -11.11 -2.77
C ASN A 17 1.07 -11.82 -2.86
N VAL A 18 0.25 -11.61 -1.82
CA VAL A 18 -1.13 -12.13 -1.82
C VAL A 18 -1.91 -11.40 -2.91
N ASP A 19 -2.69 -12.11 -3.69
CA ASP A 19 -3.55 -11.52 -4.72
C ASP A 19 -4.70 -10.73 -4.06
N LEU A 20 -4.44 -9.45 -3.83
CA LEU A 20 -5.31 -8.56 -3.07
C LEU A 20 -5.08 -7.10 -3.46
N THR A 21 -6.15 -6.38 -3.73
CA THR A 21 -6.14 -4.92 -3.86
C THR A 21 -6.44 -4.26 -2.53
N TYR A 22 -5.54 -3.39 -2.07
CA TYR A 22 -5.69 -2.63 -0.84
C TYR A 22 -5.75 -1.13 -1.11
N VAL A 23 -6.88 -0.50 -0.78
CA VAL A 23 -7.08 0.94 -0.92
C VAL A 23 -6.96 1.60 0.45
N ILE A 24 -6.02 2.54 0.59
CA ILE A 24 -5.79 3.30 1.81
C ILE A 24 -6.31 4.72 1.60
N MET A 25 -7.32 5.11 2.35
CA MET A 25 -7.78 6.48 2.40
C MET A 25 -7.01 7.23 3.48
N ASP A 26 -5.94 7.95 3.09
CA ASP A 26 -5.13 8.72 4.02
C ASP A 26 -5.72 10.12 4.21
N ASN A 27 -6.05 10.45 5.44
CA ASN A 27 -6.55 11.75 5.84
C ASN A 27 -5.62 12.49 6.83
N GLN A 28 -4.45 11.92 7.12
CA GLN A 28 -3.42 12.46 8.01
C GLN A 28 -3.90 12.74 9.44
N VAL A 29 -4.99 12.11 9.89
CA VAL A 29 -5.52 12.31 11.26
C VAL A 29 -6.37 11.11 11.67
N TYR A 30 -6.36 10.75 12.95
CA TYR A 30 -7.41 9.87 13.49
C TYR A 30 -8.70 10.67 13.67
N GLY A 31 -9.57 10.66 12.64
CA GLY A 31 -10.80 11.42 12.61
C GLY A 31 -11.87 10.88 13.56
N LEU A 32 -12.09 9.55 13.59
CA LEU A 32 -13.12 8.93 14.42
C LEU A 32 -12.98 9.26 15.91
N THR A 33 -11.77 9.28 16.41
CA THR A 33 -11.45 9.56 17.82
C THR A 33 -11.31 11.06 18.11
N LYS A 34 -11.79 11.91 17.19
CA LYS A 34 -11.88 13.36 17.31
C LYS A 34 -10.52 14.06 17.40
N LYS A 35 -9.73 13.94 16.33
CA LYS A 35 -8.48 14.67 16.13
C LYS A 35 -7.33 14.17 17.01
N GLN A 36 -6.81 12.99 16.73
CA GLN A 36 -5.54 12.50 17.26
C GLN A 36 -4.48 12.46 16.16
N THR A 37 -3.22 12.59 16.54
CA THR A 37 -2.09 12.48 15.62
C THR A 37 -2.01 11.06 15.07
N SER A 38 -1.95 10.92 13.73
CA SER A 38 -1.75 9.65 13.00
C SER A 38 -0.31 9.55 12.53
N PRO A 39 0.14 8.37 12.10
CA PRO A 39 1.50 8.21 11.56
C PRO A 39 1.82 9.06 10.34
N THR A 40 0.80 9.53 9.61
CA THR A 40 0.95 10.40 8.43
C THR A 40 0.71 11.88 8.74
N SER A 41 0.37 12.23 9.99
CA SER A 41 0.22 13.64 10.41
C SER A 41 1.55 14.38 10.26
N PRO A 42 1.56 15.60 9.73
CA PRO A 42 2.79 16.38 9.59
C PRO A 42 3.37 16.80 10.95
N GLU A 43 4.67 17.00 10.98
CA GLU A 43 5.34 17.61 12.13
C GLU A 43 4.67 18.95 12.49
N GLY A 44 4.53 19.22 13.78
CA GLY A 44 3.84 20.39 14.30
C GLY A 44 2.31 20.31 14.29
N PHE A 45 1.71 19.20 13.81
CA PHE A 45 0.25 19.02 13.83
C PHE A 45 -0.30 19.05 15.26
N LYS A 46 -1.21 19.99 15.52
CA LYS A 46 -1.84 20.12 16.83
C LYS A 46 -3.09 19.26 16.93
N SER A 47 -3.07 18.36 17.88
CA SER A 47 -4.13 17.41 18.16
C SER A 47 -4.45 17.32 19.65
N LYS A 48 -5.40 16.45 20.05
CA LYS A 48 -5.68 16.18 21.46
C LYS A 48 -4.54 15.43 22.16
N THR A 49 -3.82 14.60 21.43
CA THR A 49 -2.66 13.88 21.95
C THR A 49 -1.40 14.74 21.96
N ASP A 50 -1.32 15.70 21.04
CA ASP A 50 -0.17 16.58 20.86
C ASP A 50 -0.59 18.06 20.84
N PRO A 51 -0.98 18.64 22.00
CA PRO A 51 -1.54 20.00 22.06
C PRO A 51 -0.51 21.09 21.69
N TRP A 52 0.77 20.80 21.83
CA TRP A 52 1.87 21.71 21.47
C TRP A 52 2.38 21.50 20.03
N GLY A 53 1.92 20.45 19.37
CA GLY A 53 2.31 20.01 18.03
C GLY A 53 3.07 18.69 18.07
N ALA A 54 2.78 17.83 17.09
CA ALA A 54 3.46 16.55 16.93
C ALA A 54 4.96 16.76 16.67
N ILE A 55 5.81 16.04 17.37
CA ILE A 55 7.28 16.08 17.23
C ILE A 55 7.79 14.91 16.38
N ASP A 56 6.93 13.93 16.13
CA ASP A 56 7.28 12.76 15.35
C ASP A 56 7.36 13.10 13.86
N GLN A 57 8.35 12.50 13.20
CA GLN A 57 8.44 12.57 11.75
C GLN A 57 7.34 11.71 11.12
N PRO A 58 6.53 12.23 10.16
CA PRO A 58 5.53 11.43 9.49
C PRO A 58 6.19 10.32 8.67
N ILE A 59 5.56 9.17 8.65
CA ILE A 59 5.96 8.15 7.68
C ILE A 59 5.67 8.66 6.26
N ASN A 60 6.54 8.30 5.31
CA ASN A 60 6.27 8.49 3.90
C ASN A 60 5.56 7.24 3.37
N PRO A 61 4.26 7.30 3.02
CA PRO A 61 3.51 6.14 2.57
C PRO A 61 4.10 5.47 1.34
N MET A 62 4.51 6.24 0.33
CA MET A 62 5.03 5.67 -0.92
C MET A 62 6.32 4.90 -0.68
N ARG A 63 7.28 5.47 0.05
CA ARG A 63 8.52 4.75 0.42
C ARG A 63 8.22 3.48 1.21
N LYS A 64 7.29 3.56 2.17
CA LYS A 64 6.89 2.39 2.96
C LYS A 64 6.32 1.29 2.05
N LEU A 65 5.40 1.63 1.16
CA LEU A 65 4.72 0.68 0.29
C LEU A 65 5.67 0.04 -0.72
N VAL A 66 6.53 0.82 -1.36
CA VAL A 66 7.56 0.31 -2.29
C VAL A 66 8.52 -0.61 -1.54
N ASN A 67 8.97 -0.23 -0.34
CA ASN A 67 9.92 -1.04 0.45
C ASN A 67 9.28 -2.30 1.05
N SER A 68 7.96 -2.33 1.26
CA SER A 68 7.27 -3.50 1.82
C SER A 68 7.23 -4.70 0.88
N GLY A 69 7.53 -4.49 -0.40
CA GLY A 69 7.49 -5.51 -1.45
C GLY A 69 6.11 -5.65 -2.10
N ALA A 70 5.26 -4.62 -2.03
CA ALA A 70 4.07 -4.52 -2.87
C ALA A 70 4.49 -4.53 -4.35
N THR A 71 3.70 -5.19 -5.19
CA THR A 71 4.00 -5.33 -6.62
C THR A 71 3.32 -4.28 -7.49
N PHE A 72 2.30 -3.61 -6.95
CA PHE A 72 1.70 -2.42 -7.53
C PHE A 72 1.54 -1.35 -6.44
N VAL A 73 2.08 -0.16 -6.69
CA VAL A 73 1.98 0.98 -5.76
C VAL A 73 1.58 2.22 -6.53
N ALA A 74 0.44 2.81 -6.17
CA ALA A 74 -0.05 4.02 -6.79
C ALA A 74 -0.56 5.02 -5.75
N ARG A 75 -0.57 6.31 -6.12
CA ARG A 75 -1.19 7.39 -5.35
C ARG A 75 -2.20 8.14 -6.18
N SER A 76 -3.33 8.49 -5.57
CA SER A 76 -4.33 9.36 -6.16
C SER A 76 -4.89 10.33 -5.11
N HIS A 77 -5.83 11.17 -5.53
CA HIS A 77 -6.49 12.16 -4.69
C HIS A 77 -8.01 12.06 -4.85
N ALA A 78 -8.76 12.12 -3.76
CA ALA A 78 -10.22 11.98 -3.75
C ALA A 78 -10.96 13.03 -4.61
N THR A 79 -10.36 14.22 -4.82
CA THR A 79 -10.93 15.26 -5.71
C THR A 79 -10.68 14.99 -7.19
N GLN A 80 -9.81 14.06 -7.55
CA GLN A 80 -9.45 13.69 -8.92
C GLN A 80 -10.11 12.37 -9.32
N VAL A 81 -11.43 12.36 -9.37
CA VAL A 81 -12.27 11.15 -9.49
C VAL A 81 -11.85 10.25 -10.67
N LYS A 82 -11.62 10.85 -11.86
CA LYS A 82 -11.23 10.08 -13.05
C LYS A 82 -9.90 9.35 -12.84
N HIS A 83 -8.89 10.06 -12.34
CA HIS A 83 -7.57 9.51 -12.05
C HIS A 83 -7.65 8.45 -10.94
N MET A 84 -8.41 8.72 -9.87
CA MET A 84 -8.62 7.77 -8.79
C MET A 84 -9.23 6.45 -9.29
N VAL A 85 -10.28 6.53 -10.11
CA VAL A 85 -10.94 5.35 -10.69
C VAL A 85 -9.99 4.56 -11.58
N GLU A 86 -9.15 5.23 -12.37
CA GLU A 86 -8.14 4.59 -13.21
C GLU A 86 -7.12 3.83 -12.38
N MET A 87 -6.55 4.46 -11.33
CA MET A 87 -5.59 3.80 -10.44
C MET A 87 -6.21 2.58 -9.74
N MET A 88 -7.47 2.69 -9.30
CA MET A 88 -8.18 1.58 -8.66
C MET A 88 -8.45 0.42 -9.62
N LYS A 89 -8.78 0.71 -10.90
CA LYS A 89 -8.97 -0.32 -11.92
C LYS A 89 -7.67 -1.05 -12.21
N ARG A 90 -6.58 -0.31 -12.45
CA ARG A 90 -5.25 -0.91 -12.67
C ARG A 90 -4.83 -1.78 -11.49
N ALA A 91 -5.03 -1.30 -10.27
CA ALA A 91 -4.76 -2.06 -9.05
C ALA A 91 -5.60 -3.35 -8.94
N ALA A 92 -6.88 -3.30 -9.35
CA ALA A 92 -7.77 -4.47 -9.31
C ALA A 92 -7.44 -5.51 -10.39
N GLU A 93 -6.85 -5.09 -11.49
CA GLU A 93 -6.42 -5.95 -12.60
C GLU A 93 -5.01 -6.52 -12.39
N HIS A 94 -4.24 -5.93 -11.47
CA HIS A 94 -2.87 -6.35 -11.20
C HIS A 94 -2.82 -7.70 -10.46
N PRO A 95 -2.08 -8.70 -10.98
CA PRO A 95 -1.93 -9.98 -10.30
C PRO A 95 -0.94 -9.87 -9.13
N GLY A 96 -1.44 -9.89 -7.90
CA GLY A 96 -0.62 -9.80 -6.69
C GLY A 96 -1.08 -8.71 -5.73
N PHE A 97 -0.18 -8.26 -4.87
CA PHE A 97 -0.52 -7.25 -3.86
C PHE A 97 -0.42 -5.85 -4.44
N ALA A 98 -1.58 -5.28 -4.75
CA ALA A 98 -1.72 -3.92 -5.24
C ALA A 98 -2.18 -2.97 -4.13
N VAL A 99 -1.55 -1.79 -4.05
CA VAL A 99 -1.92 -0.75 -3.08
C VAL A 99 -2.15 0.58 -3.78
N VAL A 100 -3.27 1.21 -3.48
CA VAL A 100 -3.56 2.58 -3.89
C VAL A 100 -3.76 3.44 -2.64
N GLU A 101 -2.89 4.42 -2.44
CA GLU A 101 -3.12 5.47 -1.47
C GLU A 101 -3.96 6.58 -2.10
N ILE A 102 -5.05 6.95 -1.43
CA ILE A 102 -5.93 8.04 -1.84
C ILE A 102 -5.88 9.13 -0.77
N LEU A 103 -5.33 10.30 -1.11
CA LEU A 103 -5.37 11.46 -0.23
C LEU A 103 -6.81 11.95 -0.13
N SER A 104 -7.41 11.84 1.06
CA SER A 104 -8.82 12.11 1.32
C SER A 104 -8.97 12.97 2.57
N GLU A 105 -9.21 14.25 2.38
CA GLU A 105 -9.30 15.26 3.45
C GLU A 105 -10.33 14.92 4.52
N CYS A 106 -9.93 15.00 5.79
CA CYS A 106 -10.87 15.08 6.91
C CYS A 106 -11.33 16.52 7.12
N ILE A 107 -12.47 16.88 6.54
CA ILE A 107 -13.00 18.25 6.56
C ILE A 107 -13.29 18.78 7.96
N GLU A 108 -13.53 17.90 8.93
CA GLU A 108 -13.86 18.28 10.32
C GLU A 108 -12.59 18.50 11.17
N PHE A 109 -11.63 17.59 11.08
CA PHE A 109 -10.50 17.60 12.04
C PHE A 109 -9.17 18.04 11.44
N PHE A 110 -9.04 18.00 10.12
CA PHE A 110 -7.86 18.51 9.42
C PHE A 110 -8.24 19.13 8.07
N PRO A 111 -9.05 20.22 8.08
CA PRO A 111 -9.39 20.90 6.83
C PRO A 111 -8.14 21.50 6.19
N GLY A 112 -8.05 21.38 4.88
CA GLY A 112 -6.94 21.91 4.09
C GLY A 112 -5.66 21.08 4.08
N ALA A 113 -5.65 19.87 4.67
CA ALA A 113 -4.49 18.99 4.72
C ALA A 113 -3.80 18.80 3.37
N PHE A 114 -4.57 18.76 2.29
CA PHE A 114 -4.08 18.50 0.94
C PHE A 114 -4.26 19.66 -0.04
N ASN A 115 -4.44 20.88 0.44
CA ASN A 115 -4.65 22.06 -0.43
C ASN A 115 -3.52 22.23 -1.46
N SER A 116 -2.28 21.88 -1.10
CA SER A 116 -1.12 21.95 -2.01
C SER A 116 -1.25 21.06 -3.24
N SER A 117 -2.13 20.05 -3.23
CA SER A 117 -2.37 19.15 -4.37
C SER A 117 -3.76 19.34 -5.01
N VAL A 118 -4.51 20.38 -4.60
CA VAL A 118 -5.85 20.65 -5.14
C VAL A 118 -5.84 21.93 -5.98
N PRO A 119 -5.95 21.86 -7.32
CA PRO A 119 -5.88 23.03 -8.19
C PRO A 119 -6.90 24.12 -7.84
N ARG A 120 -8.12 23.74 -7.46
CA ARG A 120 -9.17 24.69 -7.04
C ARG A 120 -8.85 25.44 -5.74
N LYS A 121 -7.83 24.99 -5.01
CA LYS A 121 -7.32 25.59 -3.76
C LYS A 121 -5.99 26.31 -3.97
N GLY A 122 -5.53 26.43 -5.23
CA GLY A 122 -4.25 27.05 -5.57
C GLY A 122 -3.05 26.10 -5.50
N GLY A 123 -3.28 24.80 -5.34
CA GLY A 123 -2.25 23.78 -5.40
C GLY A 123 -2.07 23.19 -6.80
N GLU A 124 -1.17 22.21 -6.91
CA GLU A 124 -0.89 21.51 -8.17
C GLU A 124 -1.12 20.01 -8.03
N PHE A 125 -1.82 19.42 -8.99
CA PHE A 125 -1.96 17.98 -9.13
C PHE A 125 -0.94 17.49 -10.16
N VAL A 126 0.26 17.16 -9.69
CA VAL A 126 1.37 16.75 -10.56
C VAL A 126 1.30 15.24 -10.76
N THR A 127 1.06 14.80 -11.96
CA THR A 127 1.04 13.37 -12.32
C THR A 127 2.45 12.85 -12.63
N ILE A 128 2.62 11.55 -12.44
CA ILE A 128 3.79 10.82 -12.93
C ILE A 128 3.67 10.71 -14.45
N ASP A 129 4.74 11.03 -15.15
CA ASP A 129 4.85 10.78 -16.58
C ASP A 129 5.40 9.35 -16.77
N GLU A 130 4.53 8.45 -17.23
CA GLU A 130 4.89 7.03 -17.43
C GLU A 130 5.78 6.82 -18.69
N GLU A 131 5.97 7.82 -19.54
CA GLU A 131 6.95 7.75 -20.63
C GLU A 131 8.38 8.00 -20.10
N GLU A 132 8.51 8.77 -19.03
CA GLU A 132 9.80 9.09 -18.39
C GLU A 132 10.11 8.21 -17.19
N HIS A 133 9.08 7.71 -16.48
CA HIS A 133 9.22 6.90 -15.28
C HIS A 133 9.05 5.41 -15.58
N ASP A 134 10.14 4.64 -15.44
CA ASP A 134 10.08 3.18 -15.51
C ASP A 134 9.42 2.61 -14.23
N THR A 135 8.14 2.26 -14.32
CA THR A 135 7.39 1.67 -13.21
C THR A 135 7.89 0.29 -12.79
N THR A 136 8.73 -0.36 -13.59
CA THR A 136 9.31 -1.67 -13.27
C THR A 136 10.64 -1.57 -12.50
N ASP A 137 11.26 -0.37 -12.46
CA ASP A 137 12.50 -0.13 -11.73
C ASP A 137 12.21 0.28 -10.28
N LEU A 138 12.57 -0.60 -9.35
CA LEU A 138 12.44 -0.37 -7.90
C LEU A 138 13.24 0.86 -7.44
N THR A 139 14.41 1.13 -8.03
CA THR A 139 15.24 2.27 -7.67
C THR A 139 14.61 3.58 -8.13
N ALA A 140 14.08 3.61 -9.35
CA ALA A 140 13.32 4.74 -9.86
C ALA A 140 12.07 5.02 -8.99
N ALA A 141 11.31 3.97 -8.67
CA ALA A 141 10.14 4.07 -7.79
C ALA A 141 10.49 4.63 -6.40
N MET A 142 11.60 4.18 -5.79
CA MET A 142 12.05 4.66 -4.48
C MET A 142 12.56 6.11 -4.55
N THR A 143 13.23 6.50 -5.63
CA THR A 143 13.68 7.87 -5.86
C THR A 143 12.47 8.80 -5.96
N LEU A 144 11.49 8.44 -6.78
CA LEU A 144 10.25 9.19 -6.96
C LEU A 144 9.46 9.28 -5.64
N ALA A 145 9.37 8.18 -4.87
CA ALA A 145 8.72 8.14 -3.56
C ALA A 145 9.43 9.01 -2.51
N SER A 146 10.66 9.46 -2.79
CA SER A 146 11.44 10.32 -1.89
C SER A 146 11.32 11.81 -2.22
N GLU A 147 10.56 12.18 -3.25
CA GLU A 147 10.23 13.58 -3.53
C GLU A 147 9.53 14.25 -2.33
N PRO A 148 9.68 15.57 -2.17
CA PRO A 148 8.98 16.32 -1.13
C PRO A 148 7.46 16.13 -1.19
N TRP A 149 6.84 16.16 -0.01
CA TRP A 149 5.37 16.08 0.11
C TRP A 149 4.66 17.18 -0.71
N PRO A 150 3.57 16.88 -1.42
CA PRO A 150 2.84 15.58 -1.47
C PRO A 150 3.44 14.56 -2.45
N GLY A 151 4.50 14.89 -3.19
CA GLY A 151 5.04 14.08 -4.27
C GLY A 151 4.11 14.10 -5.50
N ARG A 152 4.20 13.07 -6.31
CA ARG A 152 3.41 12.95 -7.56
C ARG A 152 2.26 11.94 -7.41
N PHE A 153 1.35 11.98 -8.38
CA PHE A 153 0.17 11.11 -8.47
C PHE A 153 0.25 10.22 -9.70
N GLY A 154 -0.02 8.94 -9.53
CA GLY A 154 0.09 7.92 -10.57
C GLY A 154 0.69 6.65 -10.03
N VAL A 155 1.22 5.81 -10.91
CA VAL A 155 1.84 4.54 -10.58
C VAL A 155 3.33 4.75 -10.30
N TYR A 156 3.75 4.42 -9.08
CA TYR A 156 5.15 4.45 -8.64
C TYR A 156 5.89 3.17 -9.00
N LEU A 157 5.22 2.03 -8.83
CA LEU A 157 5.78 0.70 -9.06
C LEU A 157 4.71 -0.23 -9.63
N GLU A 158 5.07 -0.97 -10.68
CA GLU A 158 4.25 -2.04 -11.24
C GLU A 158 5.16 -3.15 -11.76
N ILE A 159 5.39 -4.17 -10.93
CA ILE A 159 6.27 -5.29 -11.24
C ILE A 159 5.51 -6.61 -11.22
N ASN A 160 5.94 -7.55 -12.04
CA ASN A 160 5.33 -8.86 -12.11
C ASN A 160 6.12 -9.86 -11.25
N ARG A 161 5.44 -10.47 -10.28
CA ARG A 161 5.98 -11.50 -9.41
C ARG A 161 4.91 -12.57 -9.18
N PRO A 162 5.25 -13.86 -9.14
CA PRO A 162 4.27 -14.90 -8.84
C PRO A 162 3.50 -14.61 -7.56
N THR A 163 2.18 -14.75 -7.60
CA THR A 163 1.34 -14.58 -6.41
C THR A 163 1.54 -15.70 -5.42
N LYS A 164 1.23 -15.45 -4.15
CA LYS A 164 1.26 -16.48 -3.12
C LYS A 164 0.42 -17.70 -3.50
N ASN A 165 -0.79 -17.46 -4.03
CA ASN A 165 -1.72 -18.52 -4.42
C ASN A 165 -1.14 -19.39 -5.55
N ALA A 166 -0.57 -18.79 -6.58
CA ALA A 166 0.06 -19.51 -7.69
C ALA A 166 1.26 -20.36 -7.21
N MET A 167 2.05 -19.82 -6.27
CA MET A 167 3.18 -20.58 -5.68
C MET A 167 2.71 -21.74 -4.83
N GLU A 168 1.65 -21.56 -4.02
CA GLU A 168 1.06 -22.62 -3.21
C GLU A 168 0.45 -23.73 -4.09
N GLU A 169 -0.25 -23.36 -5.17
CA GLU A 169 -0.79 -24.32 -6.13
C GLU A 169 0.33 -25.14 -6.79
N ALA A 170 1.40 -24.50 -7.25
CA ALA A 170 2.56 -25.18 -7.81
C ALA A 170 3.24 -26.14 -6.82
N LEU A 171 3.29 -25.77 -5.52
CA LEU A 171 3.80 -26.64 -4.47
C LEU A 171 2.87 -27.83 -4.22
N ASN A 172 1.57 -27.61 -4.21
CA ASN A 172 0.57 -28.67 -4.05
C ASN A 172 0.63 -29.68 -5.19
N GLU A 173 0.76 -29.22 -6.44
CA GLU A 173 0.93 -30.12 -7.59
C GLU A 173 2.22 -30.95 -7.52
N LYS A 174 3.32 -30.34 -7.10
CA LYS A 174 4.58 -31.08 -6.84
C LYS A 174 4.39 -32.13 -5.73
N ALA A 175 3.68 -31.77 -4.65
CA ALA A 175 3.41 -32.68 -3.56
C ALA A 175 2.54 -33.86 -4.00
N LYS A 176 1.45 -33.60 -4.77
CA LYS A 176 0.60 -34.65 -5.37
C LYS A 176 1.39 -35.59 -6.28
N THR A 177 2.21 -35.03 -7.16
CA THR A 177 3.06 -35.82 -8.07
C THR A 177 4.02 -36.73 -7.27
N LYS A 178 4.62 -36.21 -6.21
CA LYS A 178 5.51 -36.97 -5.33
C LYS A 178 4.78 -38.03 -4.50
N ALA A 179 3.54 -37.75 -4.09
CA ALA A 179 2.71 -38.67 -3.32
C ALA A 179 2.19 -39.84 -4.15
N GLY A 180 2.07 -39.66 -5.48
CA GLY A 180 1.48 -40.66 -6.38
C GLY A 180 0.03 -40.96 -6.00
N ASN A 181 -0.30 -42.25 -5.79
CA ASN A 181 -1.63 -42.72 -5.43
C ASN A 181 -1.86 -42.82 -3.89
N ALA A 182 -0.96 -42.23 -3.07
CA ALA A 182 -1.13 -42.27 -1.62
C ALA A 182 -2.38 -41.48 -1.20
N SER A 183 -3.17 -42.02 -0.29
CA SER A 183 -4.31 -41.31 0.28
C SER A 183 -3.83 -40.23 1.24
N ASP A 184 -4.68 -39.23 1.51
CA ASP A 184 -4.41 -38.19 2.52
C ASP A 184 -4.11 -38.78 3.90
N ALA A 185 -4.78 -39.88 4.25
CA ALA A 185 -4.56 -40.61 5.49
C ALA A 185 -3.14 -41.24 5.54
N ASP A 186 -2.64 -41.75 4.43
CA ASP A 186 -1.30 -42.32 4.34
C ASP A 186 -0.22 -41.25 4.41
N LEU A 187 -0.47 -40.10 3.76
CA LEU A 187 0.40 -38.93 3.82
C LEU A 187 0.50 -38.38 5.25
N LEU A 188 -0.61 -38.23 5.95
CA LEU A 188 -0.64 -37.83 7.35
C LEU A 188 0.12 -38.80 8.25
N LYS A 189 -0.16 -40.11 8.13
CA LYS A 189 0.57 -41.14 8.88
C LYS A 189 2.07 -41.08 8.66
N SER A 190 2.50 -40.94 7.39
CA SER A 190 3.92 -40.84 7.04
C SER A 190 4.59 -39.60 7.61
N THR A 191 3.87 -38.49 7.64
CA THR A 191 4.35 -37.22 8.21
C THR A 191 4.51 -37.31 9.72
N PHE A 192 3.51 -37.83 10.41
CA PHE A 192 3.58 -38.04 11.86
C PHE A 192 4.68 -39.08 12.28
N ALA A 193 4.93 -40.07 11.46
CA ALA A 193 6.02 -41.02 11.69
C ALA A 193 7.43 -40.39 11.62
N LYS A 194 7.60 -39.33 10.82
CA LYS A 194 8.87 -38.57 10.70
C LYS A 194 9.08 -37.54 11.80
N MET A 195 8.04 -37.21 12.56
CA MET A 195 8.09 -36.26 13.68
C MET A 195 8.42 -36.91 15.02
N ARG A 196 8.53 -38.24 15.05
CA ARG A 196 8.95 -39.04 16.21
C ARG A 196 10.43 -39.39 16.11
#